data_b548603be0560172d3c4e369a0d10c0f
#
_entry.id   b548603be0560172d3c4e369a0d10c0f
#
_cell.length_a   1.000
_cell.length_b   1.000
_cell.length_c   1.000
_cell.angle_alpha   90.00
_cell.angle_beta   90.00
_cell.angle_gamma   90.00
#
_symmetry.space_group_name_H-M   'P 1'
#
loop_
_entity.id
_entity.type
_entity.pdbx_description
1 polymer ?
#
loop_
_entity_poly.entity_id
_entity_poly.type
_entity_poly.pdbx_seq_one_letter_code
_entity_poly.pdbx_strand_id
1 'polypeptide(L)'
;IPDVDDKIYILEPNESPLTAFLTQVGKIGDGGGKFRGQALQKRTVYNPEFTEYEDQYSGVWSQINNVAGYTAGDTALVVDNPGAAIFTKYDLVKVTRTGEIMRVTAVNYTTNTLTVTRGAGATAAAAIVDNDWLLVIGPAFEEGSKSGDSNTTKLVKVTNYTQIFKTKFGVTLTQDASKLYPAEVAKDLKYLRAKYGIEHAKKIERAYWFGEKKEVVGPDNKPLRLSGGILESINAAGNVQDEASSGLTESEFRNFLRDYAFKFGSSEKYFFCGNIVLGYLESFSAAKLQVVPGEKTFGVEVRRWISSFGTLNVVKHPMFDNQYAGMGVALDLSTIKHCPLVNRDTALETSIQENDADEQVDQYKSEVGLQRVNSEKNALLKGVV
;
A
#
# COMPACT_ATOMS: atom_id res chain seq x y z
N ILE A 1 -27.64 -24.36 -41.43
CA ILE A 1 -26.86 -23.18 -41.00
C ILE A 1 -27.05 -23.16 -39.50
N PRO A 2 -25.97 -23.16 -38.69
CA PRO A 2 -26.13 -23.08 -37.24
C PRO A 2 -26.79 -21.75 -36.86
N ASP A 3 -27.71 -21.81 -35.89
CA ASP A 3 -28.29 -20.64 -35.29
C ASP A 3 -27.20 -19.96 -34.41
N VAL A 4 -26.93 -18.69 -34.63
CA VAL A 4 -25.86 -17.94 -33.92
C VAL A 4 -26.52 -16.78 -33.18
N ASP A 5 -26.27 -16.71 -31.87
CA ASP A 5 -26.73 -15.61 -31.03
C ASP A 5 -26.03 -14.29 -31.42
N ASP A 6 -26.80 -13.21 -31.52
CA ASP A 6 -26.29 -11.88 -31.88
C ASP A 6 -25.55 -11.19 -30.72
N LYS A 7 -25.50 -11.82 -29.53
CA LYS A 7 -24.85 -11.28 -28.34
C LYS A 7 -23.49 -11.89 -28.08
N ILE A 8 -22.50 -11.06 -27.74
CA ILE A 8 -21.19 -11.49 -27.24
C ILE A 8 -21.18 -11.43 -25.72
N TYR A 9 -20.91 -12.57 -25.09
CA TYR A 9 -20.79 -12.69 -23.64
C TYR A 9 -19.33 -12.60 -23.23
N ILE A 10 -19.02 -11.63 -22.35
CA ILE A 10 -17.67 -11.44 -21.76
C ILE A 10 -17.68 -12.15 -20.41
N LEU A 11 -16.69 -13.04 -20.20
CA LEU A 11 -16.62 -13.88 -19.00
C LEU A 11 -16.42 -13.04 -17.72
N GLU A 12 -15.59 -12.01 -17.77
CA GLU A 12 -15.23 -11.20 -16.60
C GLU A 12 -15.17 -9.72 -16.95
N PRO A 13 -16.24 -8.95 -16.70
CA PRO A 13 -16.28 -7.53 -17.08
C PRO A 13 -15.53 -6.57 -16.13
N ASN A 14 -15.32 -6.93 -14.85
CA ASN A 14 -14.83 -6.01 -13.81
C ASN A 14 -13.56 -6.51 -13.11
N GLU A 15 -12.40 -6.38 -13.75
CA GLU A 15 -11.13 -6.89 -13.22
C GLU A 15 -10.13 -5.82 -12.75
N SER A 16 -10.53 -4.57 -12.61
CA SER A 16 -9.65 -3.46 -12.20
C SER A 16 -10.25 -2.59 -11.10
N PRO A 17 -10.50 -3.15 -9.89
CA PRO A 17 -11.16 -2.41 -8.82
C PRO A 17 -10.28 -1.26 -8.27
N LEU A 18 -8.97 -1.42 -8.12
CA LEU A 18 -8.09 -0.37 -7.62
C LEU A 18 -8.03 0.82 -8.59
N THR A 19 -7.83 0.55 -9.88
CA THR A 19 -7.84 1.61 -10.90
C THR A 19 -9.17 2.33 -10.94
N ALA A 20 -10.29 1.63 -10.77
CA ALA A 20 -11.61 2.24 -10.66
C ALA A 20 -11.70 3.19 -9.44
N PHE A 21 -11.19 2.79 -8.28
CA PHE A 21 -11.14 3.65 -7.10
C PHE A 21 -10.21 4.86 -7.27
N LEU A 22 -9.11 4.73 -8.00
CA LEU A 22 -8.13 5.80 -8.15
C LEU A 22 -8.46 6.80 -9.28
N THR A 23 -9.16 6.36 -10.33
CA THR A 23 -9.36 7.19 -11.53
C THR A 23 -10.75 7.79 -11.64
N GLN A 24 -11.76 7.24 -10.97
CA GLN A 24 -13.10 7.80 -11.03
C GLN A 24 -13.21 9.08 -10.20
N VAL A 25 -13.51 10.18 -10.89
CA VAL A 25 -13.93 11.43 -10.27
C VAL A 25 -15.41 11.29 -9.91
N GLY A 26 -15.69 10.53 -8.85
CA GLY A 26 -17.06 10.37 -8.37
C GLY A 26 -17.38 11.45 -7.34
N LYS A 27 -18.42 12.24 -7.57
CA LYS A 27 -19.22 12.74 -6.47
C LYS A 27 -19.67 11.50 -5.70
N ILE A 28 -19.13 11.28 -4.50
CA ILE A 28 -19.73 10.35 -3.55
C ILE A 28 -21.09 10.95 -3.24
N GLY A 29 -22.12 10.31 -3.75
CA GLY A 29 -23.46 10.85 -3.82
C GLY A 29 -24.01 11.19 -2.44
N ASP A 30 -24.86 12.20 -2.44
CA ASP A 30 -25.73 12.68 -1.37
C ASP A 30 -26.83 11.66 -0.99
N GLY A 31 -26.56 10.40 -1.08
CA GLY A 31 -27.43 9.29 -0.67
C GLY A 31 -26.94 8.68 0.63
N GLY A 32 -27.30 9.26 1.76
CA GLY A 32 -27.47 8.69 3.11
C GLY A 32 -26.49 7.67 3.71
N GLY A 33 -25.56 7.12 2.97
CA GLY A 33 -24.52 6.21 3.41
C GLY A 33 -23.20 6.97 3.56
N LYS A 34 -22.80 7.22 4.79
CA LYS A 34 -21.59 7.96 5.14
C LYS A 34 -20.32 7.15 4.83
N PHE A 35 -19.99 6.92 3.56
CA PHE A 35 -18.61 6.81 3.17
C PHE A 35 -18.01 8.22 3.14
N ARG A 36 -17.78 8.82 4.29
CA ARG A 36 -16.84 9.92 4.45
C ARG A 36 -15.45 9.34 4.25
N GLY A 37 -15.23 8.82 3.07
CA GLY A 37 -14.00 8.23 2.65
C GLY A 37 -13.18 9.25 1.92
N GLN A 38 -12.06 8.93 1.74
CA GLN A 38 -10.93 9.50 1.09
C GLN A 38 -11.27 9.83 -0.35
N ALA A 39 -11.11 11.09 -0.72
CA ALA A 39 -11.25 11.51 -2.10
C ALA A 39 -10.31 10.67 -2.97
N LEU A 40 -10.85 10.11 -4.03
CA LEU A 40 -10.08 9.45 -5.09
C LEU A 40 -9.01 10.41 -5.57
N GLN A 41 -7.75 10.02 -5.50
CA GLN A 41 -6.66 10.95 -5.61
C GLN A 41 -5.93 10.75 -6.93
N LYS A 42 -6.07 11.75 -7.80
CA LYS A 42 -5.28 11.89 -9.01
C LYS A 42 -4.35 13.08 -8.87
N ARG A 43 -3.06 12.90 -9.20
CA ARG A 43 -2.06 13.95 -9.19
C ARG A 43 -1.28 13.94 -10.50
N THR A 44 -1.36 15.00 -11.28
CA THR A 44 -0.54 15.14 -12.47
C THR A 44 0.92 15.41 -12.08
N VAL A 45 1.85 14.70 -12.72
CA VAL A 45 3.30 14.88 -12.54
C VAL A 45 3.90 15.48 -13.82
N TYR A 46 4.97 16.24 -13.64
CA TYR A 46 5.63 16.98 -14.75
C TYR A 46 6.92 16.31 -15.20
N ASN A 47 7.47 15.41 -14.39
CA ASN A 47 8.67 14.65 -14.71
C ASN A 47 8.39 13.14 -14.61
N PRO A 48 9.06 12.31 -15.42
CA PRO A 48 8.93 10.86 -15.36
C PRO A 48 9.38 10.26 -14.01
N GLU A 49 10.35 10.87 -13.33
CA GLU A 49 10.67 10.59 -11.94
C GLU A 49 9.97 11.63 -11.06
N PHE A 50 9.19 11.17 -10.11
CA PHE A 50 8.56 12.04 -9.13
C PHE A 50 8.92 11.61 -7.71
N THR A 51 8.95 12.59 -6.83
CA THR A 51 9.47 12.45 -5.48
C THR A 51 8.45 12.95 -4.48
N GLU A 52 8.37 12.22 -3.37
CA GLU A 52 7.65 12.60 -2.16
C GLU A 52 8.63 12.66 -0.98
N TYR A 53 8.29 13.48 -0.01
CA TYR A 53 9.04 13.53 1.24
C TYR A 53 8.14 13.03 2.36
N GLU A 54 8.67 12.12 3.15
CA GLU A 54 8.03 11.56 4.34
C GLU A 54 8.76 12.04 5.57
N ASP A 55 7.98 12.32 6.62
CA ASP A 55 8.50 12.64 7.94
C ASP A 55 7.69 11.91 9.00
N GLN A 56 8.35 11.56 10.09
CA GLN A 56 7.75 10.84 11.20
C GLN A 56 8.10 11.54 12.51
N TYR A 57 7.16 11.57 13.43
CA TYR A 57 7.47 11.97 14.80
C TYR A 57 8.41 10.93 15.42
N SER A 58 9.34 11.41 16.26
CA SER A 58 10.23 10.51 17.00
C SER A 58 9.43 9.50 17.81
N GLY A 59 9.80 8.22 17.71
CA GLY A 59 9.22 7.18 18.53
C GLY A 59 9.50 7.44 20.01
N VAL A 60 8.73 6.80 20.89
CA VAL A 60 8.91 6.89 22.34
C VAL A 60 9.35 5.56 22.96
N TRP A 61 9.45 4.50 22.13
CA TRP A 61 9.80 3.15 22.57
C TRP A 61 11.08 2.66 21.91
N SER A 62 11.90 1.96 22.69
CA SER A 62 13.08 1.22 22.23
C SER A 62 13.27 -0.03 23.08
N GLN A 63 14.19 -0.90 22.69
CA GLN A 63 14.50 -2.12 23.42
C GLN A 63 15.99 -2.15 23.78
N ILE A 64 16.30 -2.86 24.86
CA ILE A 64 17.68 -3.20 25.22
C ILE A 64 18.17 -4.28 24.25
N ASN A 65 19.42 -4.11 23.78
CA ASN A 65 20.10 -5.09 22.94
C ASN A 65 21.38 -5.56 23.64
N ASN A 66 21.22 -6.51 24.53
CA ASN A 66 22.35 -7.18 25.19
C ASN A 66 21.90 -8.53 25.76
N VAL A 67 22.28 -9.62 25.10
CA VAL A 67 21.95 -10.99 25.49
C VAL A 67 22.34 -11.32 26.96
N ALA A 68 23.45 -10.76 27.45
CA ALA A 68 23.89 -10.94 28.82
C ALA A 68 23.10 -10.09 29.84
N GLY A 69 22.32 -9.11 29.37
CA GLY A 69 21.68 -8.11 30.21
C GLY A 69 22.67 -7.12 30.80
N TYR A 70 22.18 -6.30 31.73
CA TYR A 70 22.95 -5.30 32.45
C TYR A 70 22.69 -5.41 33.96
N THR A 71 23.72 -5.23 34.75
CA THR A 71 23.59 -5.15 36.21
C THR A 71 23.06 -3.78 36.65
N ALA A 72 22.71 -3.63 37.90
CA ALA A 72 22.27 -2.34 38.46
C ALA A 72 23.35 -1.24 38.41
N GLY A 73 24.62 -1.60 38.30
CA GLY A 73 25.76 -0.67 38.23
C GLY A 73 26.11 -0.22 36.84
N ASP A 74 25.61 -0.88 35.80
CA ASP A 74 25.98 -0.55 34.42
C ASP A 74 25.32 0.74 33.97
N THR A 75 26.13 1.65 33.41
CA THR A 75 25.67 2.97 32.96
C THR A 75 25.67 3.13 31.45
N ALA A 76 26.31 2.21 30.70
CA ALA A 76 26.33 2.20 29.24
C ALA A 76 25.40 1.11 28.71
N LEU A 77 24.30 1.48 28.09
CA LEU A 77 23.25 0.58 27.62
C LEU A 77 23.15 0.63 26.10
N VAL A 78 23.26 -0.50 25.43
CA VAL A 78 23.03 -0.63 24.00
C VAL A 78 21.56 -0.84 23.74
N VAL A 79 21.00 -0.14 22.77
CA VAL A 79 19.58 -0.19 22.43
C VAL A 79 19.37 -0.48 20.94
N ASP A 80 18.24 -1.09 20.59
CA ASP A 80 17.80 -1.31 19.24
C ASP A 80 16.28 -1.02 19.08
N ASN A 81 15.79 -1.24 17.87
CA ASN A 81 14.37 -1.17 17.50
C ASN A 81 13.60 0.05 18.11
N PRO A 82 13.80 1.29 17.66
CA PRO A 82 14.57 1.74 16.49
C PRO A 82 16.02 2.21 16.80
N GLY A 83 16.59 1.90 17.94
CA GLY A 83 17.93 2.30 18.35
C GLY A 83 17.97 3.63 19.10
N ALA A 84 19.18 4.24 19.16
CA ALA A 84 19.43 5.44 19.97
C ALA A 84 18.84 6.74 19.36
N ALA A 85 18.33 6.71 18.13
CA ALA A 85 17.89 7.92 17.42
C ALA A 85 16.72 8.66 18.09
N ILE A 86 15.93 7.96 18.92
CA ILE A 86 14.78 8.54 19.62
C ILE A 86 15.15 9.24 20.94
N PHE A 87 16.38 9.04 21.41
CA PHE A 87 16.82 9.58 22.70
C PHE A 87 17.62 10.86 22.51
N THR A 88 17.41 11.79 23.44
CA THR A 88 18.22 13.00 23.57
C THR A 88 18.86 13.08 24.94
N LYS A 89 19.92 13.89 25.05
CA LYS A 89 20.53 14.19 26.35
C LYS A 89 19.49 14.82 27.28
N TYR A 90 19.49 14.37 28.52
CA TYR A 90 18.55 14.75 29.60
C TYR A 90 17.18 14.07 29.55
N ASP A 91 16.90 13.20 28.59
CA ASP A 91 15.67 12.43 28.63
C ASP A 91 15.61 11.51 29.86
N LEU A 92 14.42 11.41 30.44
CA LEU A 92 14.07 10.40 31.41
C LEU A 92 13.53 9.17 30.66
N VAL A 93 14.07 8.02 30.97
CA VAL A 93 13.74 6.74 30.35
C VAL A 93 13.30 5.76 31.42
N LYS A 94 12.13 5.15 31.23
CA LYS A 94 11.58 4.16 32.13
C LYS A 94 11.77 2.75 31.57
N VAL A 95 12.34 1.86 32.36
CA VAL A 95 12.35 0.42 32.08
C VAL A 95 11.00 -0.15 32.48
N THR A 96 10.24 -0.69 31.53
CA THR A 96 8.83 -1.08 31.78
C THR A 96 8.71 -2.24 32.75
N ARG A 97 9.64 -3.21 32.71
CA ARG A 97 9.62 -4.40 33.55
C ARG A 97 9.95 -4.09 35.03
N THR A 98 10.99 -3.27 35.26
CA THR A 98 11.45 -2.97 36.63
C THR A 98 10.80 -1.72 37.23
N GLY A 99 10.27 -0.84 36.38
CA GLY A 99 9.73 0.46 36.77
C GLY A 99 10.81 1.51 37.05
N GLU A 100 12.09 1.16 36.90
CA GLU A 100 13.21 2.09 37.12
C GLU A 100 13.16 3.24 36.12
N ILE A 101 13.43 4.45 36.61
CA ILE A 101 13.62 5.63 35.78
C ILE A 101 15.12 5.97 35.77
N MET A 102 15.66 6.12 34.56
CA MET A 102 17.05 6.49 34.31
C MET A 102 17.07 7.85 33.61
N ARG A 103 18.15 8.64 33.81
CA ARG A 103 18.37 9.90 33.10
C ARG A 103 19.49 9.71 32.09
N VAL A 104 19.25 10.04 30.82
CA VAL A 104 20.26 9.98 29.74
C VAL A 104 21.22 11.15 29.91
N THR A 105 22.51 10.84 30.01
CA THR A 105 23.58 11.85 30.13
C THR A 105 24.32 12.07 28.81
N ALA A 106 24.43 11.02 27.99
CA ALA A 106 25.00 11.10 26.63
C ALA A 106 24.37 10.02 25.74
N VAL A 107 24.35 10.29 24.45
CA VAL A 107 23.86 9.35 23.40
C VAL A 107 24.96 9.20 22.34
N ASN A 108 25.32 7.96 22.02
CA ASN A 108 26.14 7.64 20.88
C ASN A 108 25.26 7.01 19.79
N TYR A 109 24.94 7.81 18.78
CA TYR A 109 24.09 7.39 17.66
C TYR A 109 24.75 6.39 16.72
N THR A 110 26.08 6.31 16.70
CA THR A 110 26.81 5.38 15.82
C THR A 110 26.78 3.95 16.37
N THR A 111 26.92 3.81 17.69
CA THR A 111 26.95 2.51 18.37
C THR A 111 25.63 2.16 19.05
N ASN A 112 24.59 2.98 18.88
CA ASN A 112 23.30 2.88 19.58
C ASN A 112 23.45 2.72 21.09
N THR A 113 24.37 3.45 21.71
CA THR A 113 24.68 3.34 23.14
C THR A 113 24.20 4.56 23.90
N LEU A 114 23.43 4.34 24.95
CA LEU A 114 22.99 5.36 25.90
C LEU A 114 23.92 5.34 27.11
N THR A 115 24.45 6.49 27.50
CA THR A 115 25.07 6.66 28.83
C THR A 115 24.01 7.23 29.75
N VAL A 116 23.75 6.55 30.88
CA VAL A 116 22.63 6.90 31.79
C VAL A 116 23.08 7.01 33.23
N THR A 117 22.37 7.85 33.97
CA THR A 117 22.37 7.81 35.44
C THR A 117 21.25 6.89 35.87
N ARG A 118 21.60 5.79 36.57
CA ARG A 118 20.67 4.77 37.08
C ARG A 118 19.92 5.27 38.32
N GLY A 119 18.68 4.78 38.50
CA GLY A 119 17.90 5.12 39.69
C GLY A 119 17.59 6.61 39.85
N ALA A 120 17.39 7.33 38.76
CA ALA A 120 17.09 8.77 38.78
C ALA A 120 15.70 9.10 39.35
N GLY A 121 14.82 8.12 39.45
CA GLY A 121 13.50 8.23 40.06
C GLY A 121 13.46 7.66 41.48
N ALA A 122 12.26 7.40 41.98
CA ALA A 122 12.05 6.79 43.30
C ALA A 122 12.40 5.31 43.33
N THR A 123 12.41 4.61 42.19
CA THR A 123 12.72 3.20 42.07
C THR A 123 14.23 3.02 41.96
N ALA A 124 14.78 2.15 42.84
CA ALA A 124 16.20 1.85 42.78
C ALA A 124 16.62 1.14 41.49
N ALA A 125 17.90 1.25 41.13
CA ALA A 125 18.47 0.57 39.99
C ALA A 125 18.33 -0.96 40.16
N ALA A 126 17.88 -1.63 39.10
CA ALA A 126 17.69 -3.06 39.03
C ALA A 126 18.36 -3.67 37.80
N ALA A 127 18.59 -4.97 37.78
CA ALA A 127 19.13 -5.65 36.60
C ALA A 127 18.15 -5.52 35.42
N ILE A 128 18.69 -5.21 34.26
CA ILE A 128 17.99 -5.08 32.97
C ILE A 128 18.34 -6.30 32.13
N VAL A 129 17.34 -6.91 31.49
CA VAL A 129 17.54 -8.07 30.63
C VAL A 129 17.43 -7.67 29.15
N ASP A 130 17.89 -8.56 28.29
CA ASP A 130 17.75 -8.40 26.85
C ASP A 130 16.27 -8.23 26.45
N ASN A 131 16.02 -7.38 25.46
CA ASN A 131 14.68 -7.03 24.96
C ASN A 131 13.75 -6.35 25.99
N ASP A 132 14.26 -5.86 27.13
CA ASP A 132 13.48 -5.00 28.02
C ASP A 132 13.07 -3.72 27.29
N TRP A 133 11.78 -3.37 27.36
CA TRP A 133 11.25 -2.16 26.76
C TRP A 133 11.59 -0.91 27.55
N LEU A 134 12.08 0.08 26.83
CA LEU A 134 12.37 1.40 27.31
C LEU A 134 11.34 2.40 26.79
N LEU A 135 10.75 3.16 27.71
CA LEU A 135 9.82 4.25 27.39
C LEU A 135 10.49 5.60 27.64
N VAL A 136 10.58 6.45 26.63
CA VAL A 136 11.00 7.84 26.80
C VAL A 136 9.83 8.62 27.42
N ILE A 137 10.08 9.21 28.61
CA ILE A 137 9.07 10.02 29.32
C ILE A 137 9.17 11.47 28.85
N GLY A 138 10.37 11.97 28.63
CA GLY A 138 10.67 13.33 28.25
C GLY A 138 11.88 13.88 29.01
N PRO A 139 12.37 15.07 28.64
CA PRO A 139 13.57 15.64 29.26
C PRO A 139 13.29 16.22 30.64
N ALA A 140 14.29 16.12 31.52
CA ALA A 140 14.32 16.79 32.82
C ALA A 140 15.59 17.65 32.92
N PHE A 141 15.39 18.95 32.96
CA PHE A 141 16.45 19.94 33.09
C PHE A 141 16.60 20.42 34.53
N GLU A 142 17.80 20.81 34.88
CA GLU A 142 18.08 21.47 36.16
C GLU A 142 17.60 22.90 36.15
N GLU A 143 17.30 23.44 37.30
CA GLU A 143 16.94 24.85 37.45
C GLU A 143 18.09 25.76 37.00
N GLY A 144 17.78 26.75 36.12
CA GLY A 144 18.79 27.60 35.52
C GLY A 144 19.66 26.97 34.42
N SER A 145 19.39 25.74 34.02
CA SER A 145 20.14 25.09 32.94
C SER A 145 19.81 25.69 31.57
N LYS A 146 20.78 25.53 30.64
CA LYS A 146 20.54 25.87 29.22
C LYS A 146 19.76 24.79 28.54
N SER A 147 19.05 25.14 27.45
CA SER A 147 18.42 24.17 26.54
C SER A 147 19.42 23.15 26.04
N GLY A 148 18.99 21.91 25.85
CA GLY A 148 19.81 20.85 25.26
C GLY A 148 20.08 21.08 23.77
N ASP A 149 20.76 20.11 23.17
CA ASP A 149 21.08 20.13 21.74
C ASP A 149 19.79 20.06 20.90
N SER A 150 19.81 20.74 19.75
CA SER A 150 18.68 20.70 18.79
C SER A 150 18.56 19.30 18.19
N ASN A 151 17.38 18.68 18.31
CA ASN A 151 17.04 17.45 17.62
C ASN A 151 16.30 17.78 16.32
N THR A 152 16.86 17.34 15.19
CA THR A 152 16.22 17.53 13.88
C THR A 152 16.08 16.21 13.17
N THR A 153 14.86 15.90 12.72
CA THR A 153 14.60 14.77 11.83
C THR A 153 14.92 15.13 10.38
N LYS A 154 15.44 14.17 9.63
CA LYS A 154 15.66 14.35 8.19
C LYS A 154 14.47 13.76 7.44
N LEU A 155 13.96 14.53 6.48
CA LEU A 155 12.93 14.05 5.57
C LEU A 155 13.44 12.85 4.77
N VAL A 156 12.64 11.80 4.71
CA VAL A 156 12.91 10.61 3.90
C VAL A 156 12.37 10.86 2.49
N LYS A 157 13.24 10.65 1.50
CA LYS A 157 12.89 10.83 0.09
C LYS A 157 12.37 9.52 -0.49
N VAL A 158 11.09 9.49 -0.87
CA VAL A 158 10.47 8.37 -1.60
C VAL A 158 10.29 8.77 -3.05
N THR A 159 10.77 7.96 -3.97
CA THR A 159 10.69 8.24 -5.42
C THR A 159 9.98 7.11 -6.15
N ASN A 160 9.28 7.44 -7.24
CA ASN A 160 8.75 6.46 -8.18
C ASN A 160 8.87 6.99 -9.61
N TYR A 161 8.62 6.12 -10.60
CA TYR A 161 8.67 6.43 -12.02
C TYR A 161 7.29 6.34 -12.66
N THR A 162 7.10 7.11 -13.75
CA THR A 162 6.00 6.85 -14.68
C THR A 162 6.40 5.75 -15.65
N GLN A 163 5.45 4.87 -15.99
CA GLN A 163 5.60 3.78 -16.95
C GLN A 163 4.71 4.01 -18.16
N ILE A 164 5.22 3.73 -19.36
CA ILE A 164 4.47 3.85 -20.60
C ILE A 164 3.73 2.57 -20.89
N PHE A 165 2.42 2.65 -20.99
CA PHE A 165 1.52 1.56 -21.39
C PHE A 165 1.00 1.80 -22.79
N LYS A 166 1.02 0.78 -23.65
CA LYS A 166 0.45 0.81 -25.00
C LYS A 166 -0.37 -0.44 -25.24
N THR A 167 -1.55 -0.27 -25.83
CA THR A 167 -2.42 -1.37 -26.24
C THR A 167 -2.93 -1.07 -27.64
N LYS A 168 -2.30 -1.69 -28.63
CA LYS A 168 -2.63 -1.58 -30.06
C LYS A 168 -3.70 -2.62 -30.42
N PHE A 169 -4.67 -2.26 -31.22
CA PHE A 169 -5.67 -3.14 -31.79
C PHE A 169 -6.10 -2.58 -33.16
N GLY A 170 -6.57 -3.45 -34.03
CA GLY A 170 -6.95 -3.05 -35.38
C GLY A 170 -7.89 -4.05 -36.05
N VAL A 171 -8.43 -3.64 -37.16
CA VAL A 171 -9.30 -4.41 -38.04
C VAL A 171 -8.81 -4.23 -39.48
N THR A 172 -8.70 -5.32 -40.25
CA THR A 172 -8.39 -5.22 -41.67
C THR A 172 -9.60 -4.68 -42.44
N LEU A 173 -9.37 -3.91 -43.52
CA LEU A 173 -10.46 -3.38 -44.35
C LEU A 173 -11.28 -4.50 -45.00
N THR A 174 -10.67 -5.66 -45.26
CA THR A 174 -11.39 -6.86 -45.72
C THR A 174 -12.35 -7.36 -44.65
N GLN A 175 -11.94 -7.41 -43.37
CA GLN A 175 -12.78 -7.80 -42.27
C GLN A 175 -13.93 -6.81 -42.05
N ASP A 176 -13.65 -5.52 -42.18
CA ASP A 176 -14.66 -4.46 -42.09
C ASP A 176 -15.68 -4.54 -43.23
N ALA A 177 -15.23 -4.84 -44.45
CA ALA A 177 -16.11 -5.06 -45.62
C ALA A 177 -16.91 -6.36 -45.57
N SER A 178 -16.43 -7.38 -44.85
CA SER A 178 -17.08 -8.70 -44.76
C SER A 178 -18.28 -8.70 -43.85
N LYS A 179 -19.29 -9.50 -44.15
CA LYS A 179 -20.46 -9.69 -43.28
C LYS A 179 -20.13 -10.71 -42.20
N LEU A 180 -19.86 -10.24 -40.99
CA LEU A 180 -19.56 -11.07 -39.81
C LEU A 180 -20.83 -11.31 -39.00
N TYR A 181 -20.91 -12.48 -38.35
CA TYR A 181 -21.93 -12.82 -37.36
C TYR A 181 -21.26 -12.94 -36.00
N PRO A 182 -21.83 -12.37 -34.95
CA PRO A 182 -23.00 -11.49 -34.86
C PRO A 182 -22.75 -10.11 -35.48
N ALA A 183 -23.68 -9.70 -36.35
CA ALA A 183 -23.48 -8.59 -37.27
C ALA A 183 -23.33 -7.20 -36.58
N GLU A 184 -23.89 -7.03 -35.39
CA GLU A 184 -23.91 -5.73 -34.72
C GLU A 184 -22.69 -5.45 -33.81
N VAL A 185 -21.91 -6.46 -33.44
CA VAL A 185 -20.88 -6.30 -32.41
C VAL A 185 -19.46 -6.58 -32.92
N ALA A 186 -19.28 -7.52 -33.86
CA ALA A 186 -17.96 -7.95 -34.28
C ALA A 186 -17.28 -7.00 -35.29
N LYS A 187 -18.06 -6.16 -36.01
CA LYS A 187 -17.56 -5.19 -36.99
C LYS A 187 -17.11 -3.87 -36.39
N ASP A 188 -17.51 -3.60 -35.15
CA ASP A 188 -17.48 -2.27 -34.67
C ASP A 188 -16.15 -2.01 -33.95
N LEU A 189 -15.28 -1.18 -34.51
CA LEU A 189 -14.16 -0.57 -33.82
C LEU A 189 -14.57 -0.05 -32.44
N LYS A 190 -15.83 0.37 -32.27
CA LYS A 190 -16.39 0.79 -31.00
C LYS A 190 -16.40 -0.34 -29.96
N TYR A 191 -16.76 -1.58 -30.35
CA TYR A 191 -16.66 -2.73 -29.46
C TYR A 191 -15.20 -3.03 -29.10
N LEU A 192 -14.30 -3.02 -30.10
CA LEU A 192 -12.88 -3.26 -29.85
C LEU A 192 -12.28 -2.17 -28.97
N ARG A 193 -12.65 -0.91 -29.16
CA ARG A 193 -12.25 0.20 -28.29
C ARG A 193 -12.69 -0.04 -26.86
N ALA A 194 -13.95 -0.42 -26.63
CA ALA A 194 -14.45 -0.73 -25.30
C ALA A 194 -13.69 -1.89 -24.66
N LYS A 195 -13.53 -3.02 -25.37
CA LYS A 195 -12.81 -4.21 -24.90
C LYS A 195 -11.36 -3.91 -24.55
N TYR A 196 -10.61 -3.30 -25.48
CA TYR A 196 -9.19 -3.01 -25.28
C TYR A 196 -8.95 -1.85 -24.31
N GLY A 197 -9.93 -0.99 -24.07
CA GLY A 197 -9.90 0.00 -23.00
C GLY A 197 -9.89 -0.68 -21.62
N ILE A 198 -10.73 -1.70 -21.42
CA ILE A 198 -10.73 -2.51 -20.20
C ILE A 198 -9.40 -3.26 -20.04
N GLU A 199 -8.91 -3.90 -21.11
CA GLU A 199 -7.61 -4.58 -21.07
C GLU A 199 -6.44 -3.65 -20.76
N HIS A 200 -6.49 -2.42 -21.25
CA HIS A 200 -5.49 -1.40 -20.95
C HIS A 200 -5.52 -1.01 -19.46
N ALA A 201 -6.71 -0.81 -18.89
CA ALA A 201 -6.88 -0.59 -17.45
C ALA A 201 -6.34 -1.76 -16.61
N LYS A 202 -6.60 -3.00 -17.02
CA LYS A 202 -6.04 -4.20 -16.36
C LYS A 202 -4.50 -4.25 -16.39
N LYS A 203 -3.85 -3.77 -17.46
CA LYS A 203 -2.38 -3.69 -17.51
C LYS A 203 -1.83 -2.69 -16.51
N ILE A 204 -2.48 -1.54 -16.37
CA ILE A 204 -2.12 -0.51 -15.38
C ILE A 204 -2.33 -1.06 -13.97
N GLU A 205 -3.48 -1.69 -13.70
CA GLU A 205 -3.81 -2.32 -12.42
C GLU A 205 -2.74 -3.33 -11.99
N ARG A 206 -2.31 -4.22 -12.90
CA ARG A 206 -1.24 -5.19 -12.62
C ARG A 206 0.07 -4.52 -12.25
N ALA A 207 0.45 -3.47 -12.94
CA ALA A 207 1.66 -2.72 -12.60
C ALA A 207 1.55 -2.01 -11.25
N TYR A 208 0.36 -1.52 -10.87
CA TYR A 208 0.14 -0.90 -9.57
C TYR A 208 0.22 -1.90 -8.41
N TRP A 209 -0.16 -3.14 -8.62
CA TRP A 209 -0.03 -4.18 -7.58
C TRP A 209 1.38 -4.78 -7.54
N PHE A 210 1.88 -5.27 -8.70
CA PHE A 210 3.03 -6.16 -8.79
C PHE A 210 4.28 -5.51 -9.40
N GLY A 211 4.22 -4.24 -9.78
CA GLY A 211 5.36 -3.55 -10.38
C GLY A 211 6.52 -3.37 -9.40
N GLU A 212 7.74 -3.36 -9.93
CA GLU A 212 8.96 -3.04 -9.20
C GLU A 212 9.59 -1.80 -9.80
N LYS A 213 10.04 -0.89 -8.94
CA LYS A 213 10.67 0.37 -9.37
C LYS A 213 12.03 0.11 -9.97
N LYS A 214 12.19 0.42 -11.27
CA LYS A 214 13.48 0.33 -11.94
C LYS A 214 13.57 1.27 -13.14
N GLU A 215 14.76 1.79 -13.42
CA GLU A 215 15.10 2.42 -14.68
C GLU A 215 16.23 1.64 -15.34
N VAL A 216 16.07 1.29 -16.59
CA VAL A 216 17.06 0.57 -17.41
C VAL A 216 17.17 1.21 -18.78
N VAL A 217 18.27 0.96 -19.47
CA VAL A 217 18.40 1.35 -20.89
C VAL A 217 17.72 0.29 -21.74
N GLY A 218 16.74 0.72 -22.53
CA GLY A 218 16.02 -0.16 -23.46
C GLY A 218 16.85 -0.52 -24.71
N PRO A 219 16.31 -1.42 -25.57
CA PRO A 219 17.00 -1.90 -26.77
C PRO A 219 17.44 -0.77 -27.73
N ASP A 220 16.65 0.30 -27.80
CA ASP A 220 16.91 1.46 -28.67
C ASP A 220 17.79 2.53 -28.00
N ASN A 221 18.53 2.17 -26.96
CA ASN A 221 19.36 3.06 -26.15
C ASN A 221 18.60 4.24 -25.52
N LYS A 222 17.30 4.03 -25.20
CA LYS A 222 16.42 5.00 -24.56
C LYS A 222 16.06 4.52 -23.15
N PRO A 223 15.77 5.43 -22.19
CA PRO A 223 15.39 5.03 -20.84
C PRO A 223 14.04 4.25 -20.86
N LEU A 224 14.06 3.06 -20.28
CA LEU A 224 12.89 2.23 -19.99
C LEU A 224 12.63 2.30 -18.49
N ARG A 225 11.47 2.82 -18.11
CA ARG A 225 11.09 3.02 -16.71
C ARG A 225 9.96 2.09 -16.33
N LEU A 226 10.12 1.45 -15.18
CA LEU A 226 9.13 0.59 -14.53
C LEU A 226 8.62 1.30 -13.27
N SER A 227 7.31 1.38 -13.13
CA SER A 227 6.68 1.96 -11.94
C SER A 227 6.68 0.94 -10.81
N GLY A 228 7.12 1.34 -9.63
CA GLY A 228 7.00 0.50 -8.44
C GLY A 228 5.56 0.39 -7.96
N GLY A 229 5.16 -0.81 -7.56
CA GLY A 229 3.81 -1.16 -7.13
C GLY A 229 3.61 -1.14 -5.61
N ILE A 230 2.40 -1.46 -5.19
CA ILE A 230 1.98 -1.47 -3.79
C ILE A 230 2.72 -2.54 -3.00
N LEU A 231 2.79 -3.76 -3.53
CA LEU A 231 3.43 -4.89 -2.83
C LEU A 231 4.92 -4.63 -2.57
N GLU A 232 5.63 -4.03 -3.54
CA GLU A 232 7.02 -3.61 -3.34
C GLU A 232 7.17 -2.66 -2.16
N SER A 233 6.29 -1.64 -2.08
CA SER A 233 6.36 -0.63 -1.02
C SER A 233 6.02 -1.18 0.36
N ILE A 234 5.04 -2.08 0.48
CA ILE A 234 4.68 -2.70 1.76
C ILE A 234 5.77 -3.67 2.22
N ASN A 235 6.35 -4.46 1.30
CA ASN A 235 7.48 -5.34 1.62
C ASN A 235 8.70 -4.54 2.09
N ALA A 236 9.00 -3.41 1.45
CA ALA A 236 10.08 -2.53 1.86
C ALA A 236 9.84 -1.90 3.25
N ALA A 237 8.59 -1.58 3.59
CA ALA A 237 8.20 -1.09 4.91
C ALA A 237 8.18 -2.20 5.99
N GLY A 238 8.25 -3.47 5.61
CA GLY A 238 8.24 -4.62 6.54
C GLY A 238 6.89 -4.89 7.21
N ASN A 239 5.80 -4.27 6.75
CA ASN A 239 4.47 -4.42 7.35
C ASN A 239 3.72 -5.62 6.75
N VAL A 240 4.29 -6.81 6.95
CA VAL A 240 3.87 -8.07 6.33
C VAL A 240 3.66 -9.13 7.40
N GLN A 241 2.48 -9.78 7.39
CA GLN A 241 2.22 -11.02 8.11
C GLN A 241 2.25 -12.19 7.12
N ASP A 242 3.09 -13.18 7.39
CA ASP A 242 3.23 -14.38 6.58
C ASP A 242 2.77 -15.61 7.38
N GLU A 243 1.72 -16.27 6.92
CA GLU A 243 1.14 -17.46 7.57
C GLU A 243 1.90 -18.75 7.16
N ALA A 244 3.02 -18.62 6.46
CA ALA A 244 3.92 -19.73 6.12
C ALA A 244 3.22 -20.95 5.48
N SER A 245 2.23 -20.71 4.63
CA SER A 245 1.40 -21.72 3.96
C SER A 245 0.55 -22.56 4.92
N SER A 246 -0.03 -21.90 5.93
CA SER A 246 -1.02 -22.48 6.84
C SER A 246 -2.42 -21.90 6.61
N GLY A 247 -3.44 -22.55 7.18
CA GLY A 247 -4.79 -21.99 7.22
C GLY A 247 -4.83 -20.78 8.14
N LEU A 248 -5.73 -19.83 7.85
CA LEU A 248 -5.91 -18.62 8.65
C LEU A 248 -6.90 -18.88 9.79
N THR A 249 -6.52 -18.58 11.02
CA THR A 249 -7.43 -18.59 12.17
C THR A 249 -7.98 -17.19 12.48
N GLU A 250 -9.12 -17.11 13.18
CA GLU A 250 -9.69 -15.83 13.62
C GLU A 250 -8.71 -15.05 14.53
N SER A 251 -7.91 -15.75 15.33
CA SER A 251 -6.92 -15.13 16.22
C SER A 251 -5.77 -14.47 15.44
N GLU A 252 -5.25 -15.16 14.43
CA GLU A 252 -4.20 -14.65 13.55
C GLU A 252 -4.70 -13.45 12.75
N PHE A 253 -5.91 -13.52 12.20
CA PHE A 253 -6.50 -12.38 11.52
C PHE A 253 -6.71 -11.19 12.46
N ARG A 254 -7.10 -11.42 13.71
CA ARG A 254 -7.20 -10.37 14.74
C ARG A 254 -5.84 -9.76 15.07
N ASN A 255 -4.78 -10.57 15.13
CA ASN A 255 -3.42 -10.09 15.31
C ASN A 255 -2.96 -9.26 14.10
N PHE A 256 -3.28 -9.70 12.88
CA PHE A 256 -3.04 -8.91 11.67
C PHE A 256 -3.71 -7.53 11.74
N LEU A 257 -4.95 -7.46 12.19
CA LEU A 257 -5.65 -6.18 12.34
C LEU A 257 -4.99 -5.27 13.38
N ARG A 258 -4.58 -5.83 14.52
CA ARG A 258 -3.98 -5.09 15.64
C ARG A 258 -2.57 -4.60 15.32
N ASP A 259 -1.71 -5.49 14.82
CA ASP A 259 -0.26 -5.27 14.78
C ASP A 259 0.22 -4.70 13.45
N TYR A 260 -0.56 -4.91 12.37
CA TYR A 260 -0.20 -4.51 11.02
C TYR A 260 -1.21 -3.54 10.40
N ALA A 261 -2.47 -3.95 10.26
CA ALA A 261 -3.44 -3.20 9.48
C ALA A 261 -3.83 -1.86 10.13
N PHE A 262 -4.07 -1.81 11.43
CA PHE A 262 -4.52 -0.60 12.16
C PHE A 262 -3.47 -0.04 13.11
N LYS A 263 -2.22 -0.46 12.99
CA LYS A 263 -1.12 0.10 13.78
C LYS A 263 -0.92 1.58 13.48
N PHE A 264 -1.04 1.97 12.22
CA PHE A 264 -0.90 3.34 11.75
C PHE A 264 -2.01 3.72 10.76
N GLY A 265 -2.27 5.01 10.60
CA GLY A 265 -3.17 5.54 9.58
C GLY A 265 -4.63 5.59 10.00
N SER A 266 -5.52 5.50 9.02
CA SER A 266 -6.97 5.65 9.20
C SER A 266 -7.58 4.45 9.95
N SER A 267 -8.63 4.72 10.73
CA SER A 267 -9.48 3.68 11.33
C SER A 267 -10.40 2.96 10.32
N GLU A 268 -10.44 3.43 9.09
CA GLU A 268 -11.18 2.80 7.99
C GLU A 268 -10.22 2.55 6.83
N LYS A 269 -10.13 1.30 6.39
CA LYS A 269 -9.24 0.87 5.29
C LYS A 269 -9.95 -0.03 4.31
N TYR A 270 -9.43 -0.12 3.09
CA TYR A 270 -9.85 -1.08 2.09
C TYR A 270 -8.99 -2.33 2.17
N PHE A 271 -9.65 -3.49 2.15
CA PHE A 271 -8.97 -4.78 2.19
C PHE A 271 -9.22 -5.54 0.90
N PHE A 272 -8.24 -5.52 0.02
CA PHE A 272 -8.28 -6.28 -1.22
C PHE A 272 -7.78 -7.69 -0.95
N CYS A 273 -8.59 -8.70 -1.22
CA CYS A 273 -8.23 -10.09 -0.90
C CYS A 273 -8.58 -11.06 -2.02
N GLY A 274 -7.86 -12.18 -2.02
CA GLY A 274 -8.14 -13.33 -2.85
C GLY A 274 -9.24 -14.22 -2.28
N ASN A 275 -9.65 -15.21 -3.06
CA ASN A 275 -10.78 -16.08 -2.75
C ASN A 275 -10.59 -16.91 -1.47
N ILE A 276 -9.35 -17.37 -1.19
CA ILE A 276 -9.07 -18.19 0.00
C ILE A 276 -9.25 -17.35 1.26
N VAL A 277 -8.66 -16.15 1.31
CA VAL A 277 -8.81 -15.25 2.47
C VAL A 277 -10.26 -14.86 2.67
N LEU A 278 -10.99 -14.58 1.58
CA LEU A 278 -12.41 -14.24 1.66
C LEU A 278 -13.24 -15.41 2.27
N GLY A 279 -12.95 -16.65 1.87
CA GLY A 279 -13.61 -17.84 2.42
C GLY A 279 -13.38 -18.00 3.93
N TYR A 280 -12.15 -17.75 4.42
CA TYR A 280 -11.89 -17.73 5.86
C TYR A 280 -12.67 -16.62 6.58
N LEU A 281 -12.70 -15.41 6.02
CA LEU A 281 -13.47 -14.32 6.61
C LEU A 281 -14.97 -14.64 6.72
N GLU A 282 -15.54 -15.31 5.74
CA GLU A 282 -16.94 -15.78 5.80
C GLU A 282 -17.14 -16.84 6.88
N SER A 283 -16.16 -17.71 7.10
CA SER A 283 -16.24 -18.79 8.10
C SER A 283 -16.14 -18.30 9.55
N PHE A 284 -15.42 -17.20 9.82
CA PHE A 284 -15.13 -16.75 11.18
C PHE A 284 -16.37 -16.24 11.92
N SER A 285 -17.28 -15.59 11.27
CA SER A 285 -18.58 -15.24 11.86
C SER A 285 -19.48 -14.51 10.88
N ALA A 286 -20.62 -15.09 10.58
CA ALA A 286 -21.70 -14.42 9.84
C ALA A 286 -22.20 -13.13 10.53
N ALA A 287 -21.99 -13.00 11.85
CA ALA A 287 -22.38 -11.81 12.61
C ALA A 287 -21.40 -10.63 12.51
N LYS A 288 -20.15 -10.87 12.10
CA LYS A 288 -19.12 -9.84 12.01
C LYS A 288 -18.97 -9.28 10.59
N LEU A 289 -19.34 -10.06 9.58
CA LEU A 289 -19.32 -9.63 8.19
C LEU A 289 -20.70 -9.06 7.82
N GLN A 290 -20.80 -7.74 7.83
CA GLN A 290 -22.02 -7.09 7.35
C GLN A 290 -21.93 -6.91 5.84
N VAL A 291 -22.81 -7.60 5.12
CA VAL A 291 -23.06 -7.30 3.70
C VAL A 291 -23.95 -6.06 3.66
N VAL A 292 -23.45 -4.98 3.12
CA VAL A 292 -24.26 -3.79 2.84
C VAL A 292 -25.09 -4.09 1.61
N PRO A 293 -26.41 -4.29 1.74
CA PRO A 293 -27.25 -4.65 0.60
C PRO A 293 -27.30 -3.50 -0.41
N GLY A 294 -26.89 -3.76 -1.63
CA GLY A 294 -27.27 -2.93 -2.77
C GLY A 294 -26.36 -1.77 -3.15
N GLU A 295 -25.30 -1.44 -2.42
CA GLU A 295 -24.39 -0.38 -2.82
C GLU A 295 -23.17 -0.96 -3.56
N LYS A 296 -23.25 -0.93 -4.89
CA LYS A 296 -22.06 -1.10 -5.73
C LYS A 296 -21.32 0.22 -5.80
N THR A 297 -20.26 0.34 -5.05
CA THR A 297 -19.37 1.49 -5.16
C THR A 297 -18.52 1.33 -6.42
N PHE A 298 -18.76 2.16 -7.44
CA PHE A 298 -18.09 2.10 -8.74
C PHE A 298 -18.15 0.74 -9.47
N GLY A 299 -19.26 0.01 -9.31
CA GLY A 299 -19.44 -1.32 -9.91
C GLY A 299 -18.71 -2.46 -9.17
N VAL A 300 -18.06 -2.17 -8.05
CA VAL A 300 -17.36 -3.14 -7.20
C VAL A 300 -18.21 -3.47 -5.97
N GLU A 301 -18.36 -4.77 -5.69
CA GLU A 301 -19.04 -5.22 -4.48
C GLU A 301 -18.13 -5.04 -3.27
N VAL A 302 -18.59 -4.27 -2.29
CA VAL A 302 -17.87 -3.98 -1.06
C VAL A 302 -18.59 -4.59 0.13
N ARG A 303 -17.91 -5.40 0.90
CA ARG A 303 -18.38 -5.97 2.17
C ARG A 303 -17.67 -5.30 3.33
N ARG A 304 -18.35 -5.05 4.43
CA ARG A 304 -17.77 -4.36 5.58
C ARG A 304 -17.48 -5.33 6.72
N TRP A 305 -16.24 -5.34 7.18
CA TRP A 305 -15.80 -6.03 8.39
C TRP A 305 -15.53 -5.02 9.50
N ILE A 306 -16.28 -5.13 10.60
CA ILE A 306 -16.16 -4.21 11.74
C ILE A 306 -15.41 -4.92 12.87
N SER A 307 -14.33 -4.32 13.33
CA SER A 307 -13.54 -4.78 14.48
C SER A 307 -13.36 -3.69 15.51
N SER A 308 -12.89 -4.05 16.72
CA SER A 308 -12.55 -3.06 17.76
C SER A 308 -11.38 -2.15 17.38
N PHE A 309 -10.56 -2.55 16.41
CA PHE A 309 -9.40 -1.80 15.94
C PHE A 309 -9.74 -0.82 14.80
N GLY A 310 -10.79 -1.11 14.05
CA GLY A 310 -11.22 -0.31 12.92
C GLY A 310 -12.13 -1.10 11.99
N THR A 311 -12.48 -0.45 10.88
CA THR A 311 -13.37 -1.01 9.86
C THR A 311 -12.59 -1.33 8.59
N LEU A 312 -12.73 -2.56 8.08
CA LEU A 312 -12.24 -2.95 6.76
C LEU A 312 -13.38 -2.98 5.75
N ASN A 313 -13.19 -2.30 4.66
CA ASN A 313 -14.03 -2.43 3.47
C ASN A 313 -13.43 -3.55 2.60
N VAL A 314 -13.98 -4.75 2.70
CA VAL A 314 -13.46 -5.95 2.04
C VAL A 314 -13.91 -5.97 0.58
N VAL A 315 -12.94 -6.08 -0.31
CA VAL A 315 -13.13 -6.12 -1.75
C VAL A 315 -12.44 -7.36 -2.31
N LYS A 316 -13.19 -8.24 -2.99
CA LYS A 316 -12.58 -9.33 -3.75
C LYS A 316 -11.82 -8.76 -4.93
N HIS A 317 -10.54 -9.13 -5.06
CA HIS A 317 -9.72 -8.71 -6.19
C HIS A 317 -9.52 -9.88 -7.18
N PRO A 318 -10.02 -9.78 -8.42
CA PRO A 318 -9.97 -10.89 -9.38
C PRO A 318 -8.53 -11.30 -9.76
N MET A 319 -7.57 -10.37 -9.70
CA MET A 319 -6.16 -10.69 -9.99
C MET A 319 -5.44 -11.41 -8.85
N PHE A 320 -6.04 -11.45 -7.64
CA PHE A 320 -5.53 -12.24 -6.52
C PHE A 320 -6.11 -13.64 -6.60
N ASP A 321 -5.64 -14.39 -7.59
CA ASP A 321 -6.06 -15.75 -7.88
C ASP A 321 -4.84 -16.68 -7.98
N ASN A 322 -5.06 -17.96 -8.10
CA ASN A 322 -4.00 -18.99 -8.14
C ASN A 322 -3.05 -18.85 -6.92
N GLN A 323 -1.80 -18.52 -7.13
CA GLN A 323 -0.81 -18.39 -6.07
C GLN A 323 -1.03 -17.20 -5.14
N TYR A 324 -1.78 -16.20 -5.58
CA TYR A 324 -2.12 -15.02 -4.77
C TYR A 324 -3.52 -15.13 -4.11
N ALA A 325 -4.22 -16.27 -4.28
CA ALA A 325 -5.55 -16.47 -3.69
C ALA A 325 -5.56 -16.40 -2.16
N GLY A 326 -4.44 -16.76 -1.53
CA GLY A 326 -4.19 -16.62 -0.08
C GLY A 326 -3.58 -15.28 0.34
N MET A 327 -3.70 -14.24 -0.48
CA MET A 327 -3.17 -12.92 -0.19
C MET A 327 -4.30 -11.94 0.13
N GLY A 328 -4.03 -11.04 1.11
CA GLY A 328 -4.89 -9.93 1.46
C GLY A 328 -4.06 -8.66 1.71
N VAL A 329 -4.50 -7.52 1.18
CA VAL A 329 -3.79 -6.24 1.32
C VAL A 329 -4.72 -5.21 1.92
N ALA A 330 -4.39 -4.72 3.11
CA ALA A 330 -5.09 -3.61 3.75
C ALA A 330 -4.46 -2.29 3.29
N LEU A 331 -5.25 -1.45 2.62
CA LEU A 331 -4.81 -0.19 2.05
C LEU A 331 -5.53 1.01 2.67
N ASP A 332 -4.77 2.00 3.04
CA ASP A 332 -5.24 3.35 3.26
C ASP A 332 -5.16 4.13 1.95
N LEU A 333 -6.29 4.31 1.26
CA LEU A 333 -6.32 4.97 -0.05
C LEU A 333 -5.77 6.40 -0.04
N SER A 334 -5.68 7.06 1.14
CA SER A 334 -5.08 8.39 1.25
C SER A 334 -3.59 8.40 0.94
N THR A 335 -2.93 7.24 1.08
CA THR A 335 -1.49 7.08 0.85
C THR A 335 -1.12 6.85 -0.60
N ILE A 336 -2.10 6.58 -1.45
CA ILE A 336 -1.91 6.15 -2.84
C ILE A 336 -2.58 7.13 -3.79
N LYS A 337 -1.87 7.55 -4.83
CA LYS A 337 -2.43 8.41 -5.89
C LYS A 337 -2.04 7.94 -7.27
N HIS A 338 -2.98 8.03 -8.19
CA HIS A 338 -2.74 7.87 -9.62
C HIS A 338 -2.00 9.09 -10.17
N CYS A 339 -0.83 8.90 -10.75
CA CYS A 339 0.07 9.96 -11.19
C CYS A 339 0.33 9.91 -12.70
N PRO A 340 -0.57 10.48 -13.53
CA PRO A 340 -0.30 10.62 -14.95
C PRO A 340 0.73 11.72 -15.22
N LEU A 341 1.61 11.48 -16.21
CA LEU A 341 2.46 12.54 -16.76
C LEU A 341 1.59 13.58 -17.47
N VAL A 342 1.96 14.84 -17.36
CA VAL A 342 1.21 15.95 -17.97
C VAL A 342 0.94 15.68 -19.46
N ASN A 343 -0.31 15.83 -19.89
CA ASN A 343 -0.80 15.58 -21.25
C ASN A 343 -0.58 14.15 -21.77
N ARG A 344 -0.28 13.17 -20.89
CA ARG A 344 -0.04 11.77 -21.27
C ARG A 344 -0.83 10.78 -20.40
N ASP A 345 -1.96 11.23 -19.88
CA ASP A 345 -2.94 10.34 -19.28
C ASP A 345 -3.55 9.42 -20.35
N THR A 346 -4.37 8.47 -19.93
CA THR A 346 -4.98 7.51 -20.84
C THR A 346 -5.72 8.21 -21.99
N ALA A 347 -5.22 8.02 -23.20
CA ALA A 347 -5.79 8.56 -24.41
C ALA A 347 -5.94 7.47 -25.48
N LEU A 348 -6.99 7.59 -26.29
CA LEU A 348 -7.18 6.81 -27.49
C LEU A 348 -6.58 7.57 -28.67
N GLU A 349 -5.55 6.98 -29.32
CA GLU A 349 -5.00 7.44 -30.59
C GLU A 349 -5.61 6.59 -31.69
N THR A 350 -6.25 7.24 -32.66
CA THR A 350 -6.94 6.57 -33.79
C THR A 350 -6.16 6.69 -35.07
N SER A 351 -6.34 5.71 -35.97
CA SER A 351 -5.74 5.71 -37.32
C SER A 351 -4.21 5.83 -37.30
N ILE A 352 -3.56 4.94 -36.54
CA ILE A 352 -2.09 4.92 -36.40
C ILE A 352 -1.40 3.92 -37.32
N GLN A 353 -2.13 3.34 -38.29
CA GLN A 353 -1.58 2.40 -39.27
C GLN A 353 -0.55 3.12 -40.18
N GLU A 354 0.32 2.34 -40.81
CA GLU A 354 1.22 2.82 -41.86
C GLU A 354 0.39 3.21 -43.09
N ASN A 355 0.90 4.15 -43.91
CA ASN A 355 0.13 4.73 -45.00
C ASN A 355 -0.27 3.75 -46.10
N ASP A 356 0.43 2.63 -46.22
CA ASP A 356 0.23 1.57 -47.21
C ASP A 356 -0.44 0.30 -46.61
N ALA A 357 -0.79 0.32 -45.32
CA ALA A 357 -1.43 -0.80 -44.66
C ALA A 357 -2.94 -0.82 -44.92
N ASP A 358 -3.45 -1.99 -45.40
CA ASP A 358 -4.87 -2.23 -45.64
C ASP A 358 -5.56 -2.63 -44.33
N GLU A 359 -5.42 -1.78 -43.29
CA GLU A 359 -6.01 -1.96 -41.96
C GLU A 359 -6.36 -0.61 -41.33
N GLN A 360 -7.28 -0.63 -40.38
CA GLN A 360 -7.50 0.48 -39.46
C GLN A 360 -7.01 0.08 -38.07
N VAL A 361 -6.08 0.86 -37.53
CA VAL A 361 -5.42 0.57 -36.26
C VAL A 361 -5.58 1.73 -35.30
N ASP A 362 -6.00 1.38 -34.08
CA ASP A 362 -6.09 2.31 -32.96
C ASP A 362 -5.21 1.81 -31.82
N GLN A 363 -4.84 2.70 -30.90
CA GLN A 363 -4.16 2.31 -29.65
C GLN A 363 -4.61 3.13 -28.46
N TYR A 364 -4.68 2.47 -27.32
CA TYR A 364 -4.64 3.17 -26.04
C TYR A 364 -3.21 3.40 -25.60
N LYS A 365 -2.93 4.61 -25.13
CA LYS A 365 -1.62 5.00 -24.63
C LYS A 365 -1.75 5.77 -23.33
N SER A 366 -0.96 5.39 -22.35
CA SER A 366 -0.88 6.04 -21.04
C SER A 366 0.57 6.10 -20.59
N GLU A 367 0.93 7.19 -19.93
CA GLU A 367 2.17 7.28 -19.17
C GLU A 367 1.82 7.66 -17.75
N VAL A 368 1.77 6.66 -16.88
CA VAL A 368 1.24 6.78 -15.52
C VAL A 368 2.16 6.09 -14.52
N GLY A 369 2.18 6.63 -13.31
CA GLY A 369 2.87 6.05 -12.16
C GLY A 369 1.95 6.00 -10.95
N LEU A 370 2.42 5.38 -9.88
CA LEU A 370 1.71 5.28 -8.61
C LEU A 370 2.48 6.03 -7.53
N GLN A 371 1.88 7.08 -6.95
CA GLN A 371 2.39 7.69 -5.72
C GLN A 371 2.12 6.74 -4.57
N ARG A 372 3.12 6.53 -3.73
CA ARG A 372 3.09 5.68 -2.53
C ARG A 372 3.76 6.44 -1.41
N VAL A 373 3.01 6.84 -0.40
CA VAL A 373 3.55 7.56 0.76
C VAL A 373 3.15 6.86 2.05
N ASN A 374 4.02 6.90 3.04
CA ASN A 374 3.80 6.28 4.35
C ASN A 374 3.34 4.81 4.19
N SER A 375 4.11 4.00 3.50
CA SER A 375 3.78 2.61 3.19
C SER A 375 3.54 1.75 4.44
N GLU A 376 4.02 2.16 5.60
CA GLU A 376 3.77 1.57 6.92
C GLU A 376 2.28 1.61 7.34
N LYS A 377 1.48 2.50 6.72
CA LYS A 377 0.02 2.54 6.95
C LYS A 377 -0.71 1.42 6.22
N ASN A 378 -0.06 0.77 5.27
CA ASN A 378 -0.61 -0.33 4.50
C ASN A 378 -0.04 -1.64 5.01
N ALA A 379 -0.78 -2.74 4.91
CA ALA A 379 -0.36 -4.03 5.44
C ALA A 379 -0.64 -5.16 4.45
N LEU A 380 0.24 -6.15 4.43
CA LEU A 380 0.14 -7.35 3.61
C LEU A 380 -0.02 -8.59 4.49
N LEU A 381 -1.06 -9.36 4.21
CA LEU A 381 -1.26 -10.72 4.69
C LEU A 381 -0.97 -11.68 3.53
N LYS A 382 -0.09 -12.64 3.71
CA LYS A 382 0.27 -13.63 2.68
C LYS A 382 0.46 -15.02 3.26
N GLY A 383 0.61 -16.03 2.40
CA GLY A 383 0.89 -17.41 2.81
C GLY A 383 -0.32 -18.16 3.36
N VAL A 384 -1.53 -17.68 3.19
CA VAL A 384 -2.77 -18.38 3.58
C VAL A 384 -3.12 -19.42 2.52
N VAL A 385 -3.43 -20.67 2.93
CA VAL A 385 -3.77 -21.80 2.05
C VAL A 385 -5.06 -22.49 2.46
#